data_40d346198f10c63eec08ae1e12325efb
#
_entry.id   40d346198f10c63eec08ae1e12325efb
#
_cell.length_a   1.000
_cell.length_b   1.000
_cell.length_c   1.000
_cell.angle_alpha   90.00
_cell.angle_beta   90.00
_cell.angle_gamma   90.00
#
_symmetry.space_group_name_H-M   'P 1'
#
loop_
_entity.id
_entity.type
_entity.pdbx_description
1 polymer ?
#
loop_
_entity_poly.entity_id
_entity_poly.type
_entity_poly.pdbx_seq_one_letter_code
_entity_poly.pdbx_strand_id
1 'polypeptide(L)'
;MDTEKTKCLIIGSGPAGYTAAIYASRANHSPILYEGLQPGGQLTTTSEVENFPGYPNGVMGAQLMEELRQQAVRFGADCRPGIIGEVDFSKRPFRCTTLDGDVIEASTVIVATGASAKYLGLPDEQRFSGMGVSACATCDGFFYRNRVVAVVGGGDTACEEAYYLSTLAKKVYLIVRKDYLRASHVMRKRVMDKENIEVLFNTNTTGLFGNEFLEGAHLVEYAGTEKERHFDIDIDGFFLAIGHKPNTDIFKGQLTLDESGYIVLFNNTQATNVPGVFAAGDVADSRYQQAVAAAGSGCRAALDADKFLMENE
;
A
#
# COMPACT_ATOMS: atom_id res chain seq x y z
N MET A 1 -25.90 21.19 -12.26
CA MET A 1 -25.50 20.20 -11.25
C MET A 1 -25.34 20.96 -9.96
N ASP A 2 -26.01 20.53 -8.92
CA ASP A 2 -25.85 21.18 -7.62
C ASP A 2 -24.47 20.85 -7.07
N THR A 3 -23.72 21.87 -6.66
CA THR A 3 -22.40 21.72 -6.06
C THR A 3 -22.57 21.47 -4.57
N GLU A 4 -22.13 20.34 -4.08
CA GLU A 4 -22.16 20.02 -2.65
C GLU A 4 -20.98 20.64 -1.92
N LYS A 5 -21.18 21.14 -0.69
CA LYS A 5 -20.12 21.77 0.11
C LYS A 5 -19.84 20.97 1.36
N THR A 6 -18.53 20.84 1.68
CA THR A 6 -18.08 20.20 2.92
C THR A 6 -16.90 20.96 3.55
N LYS A 7 -16.75 20.85 4.86
CA LYS A 7 -15.55 21.36 5.55
C LYS A 7 -14.32 20.49 5.26
N CYS A 8 -14.52 19.17 5.18
CA CYS A 8 -13.45 18.20 4.99
C CYS A 8 -13.88 17.11 4.01
N LEU A 9 -13.16 16.99 2.90
CA LEU A 9 -13.27 15.87 1.97
C LEU A 9 -12.12 14.90 2.18
N ILE A 10 -12.42 13.60 2.26
CA ILE A 10 -11.42 12.54 2.37
C ILE A 10 -11.49 11.68 1.11
N ILE A 11 -10.35 11.47 0.45
CA ILE A 11 -10.25 10.71 -0.80
C ILE A 11 -9.52 9.40 -0.51
N GLY A 12 -10.28 8.30 -0.46
CA GLY A 12 -9.79 6.95 -0.18
C GLY A 12 -10.18 6.44 1.20
N SER A 13 -10.39 5.12 1.30
CA SER A 13 -11.01 4.43 2.43
C SER A 13 -10.14 3.37 3.10
N GLY A 14 -8.83 3.39 2.87
CA GLY A 14 -7.90 2.55 3.62
C GLY A 14 -7.86 2.92 5.12
N PRO A 15 -7.01 2.27 5.93
CA PRO A 15 -6.88 2.58 7.36
C PRO A 15 -6.61 4.06 7.64
N ALA A 16 -5.88 4.76 6.76
CA ALA A 16 -5.65 6.19 6.86
C ALA A 16 -6.94 6.99 6.67
N GLY A 17 -7.73 6.68 5.63
CA GLY A 17 -8.96 7.41 5.29
C GLY A 17 -10.04 7.25 6.36
N TYR A 18 -10.35 6.02 6.77
CA TYR A 18 -11.35 5.83 7.83
C TYR A 18 -10.89 6.38 9.19
N THR A 19 -9.60 6.30 9.51
CA THR A 19 -9.09 6.93 10.74
C THR A 19 -9.22 8.45 10.65
N ALA A 20 -8.87 9.06 9.52
CA ALA A 20 -9.07 10.49 9.31
C ALA A 20 -10.55 10.89 9.45
N ALA A 21 -11.47 10.09 8.88
CA ALA A 21 -12.91 10.30 8.99
C ALA A 21 -13.41 10.24 10.45
N ILE A 22 -12.93 9.28 11.24
CA ILE A 22 -13.24 9.17 12.67
C ILE A 22 -12.84 10.46 13.41
N TYR A 23 -11.59 10.93 13.22
CA TYR A 23 -11.08 12.09 13.94
C TYR A 23 -11.74 13.40 13.46
N ALA A 24 -11.92 13.60 12.15
CA ALA A 24 -12.61 14.76 11.60
C ALA A 24 -14.10 14.84 12.06
N SER A 25 -14.79 13.69 12.12
CA SER A 25 -16.17 13.63 12.64
C SER A 25 -16.22 13.99 14.13
N ARG A 26 -15.28 13.49 14.93
CA ARG A 26 -15.20 13.81 16.37
C ARG A 26 -14.86 15.29 16.63
N ALA A 27 -14.20 15.96 15.67
CA ALA A 27 -13.99 17.42 15.67
C ALA A 27 -15.20 18.19 15.09
N ASN A 28 -16.33 17.52 14.84
CA ASN A 28 -17.58 18.11 14.34
C ASN A 28 -17.49 18.73 12.93
N HIS A 29 -16.65 18.16 12.06
CA HIS A 29 -16.53 18.64 10.68
C HIS A 29 -17.44 17.92 9.69
N SER A 30 -18.14 16.85 10.09
CA SER A 30 -19.02 16.04 9.24
C SER A 30 -18.38 15.73 7.87
N PRO A 31 -17.24 15.02 7.84
CA PRO A 31 -16.49 14.82 6.61
C PRO A 31 -17.27 13.97 5.62
N ILE A 32 -17.10 14.25 4.31
CA ILE A 32 -17.47 13.35 3.23
C ILE A 32 -16.23 12.53 2.87
N LEU A 33 -16.39 11.20 2.78
CA LEU A 33 -15.34 10.30 2.37
C LEU A 33 -15.77 9.53 1.13
N TYR A 34 -14.99 9.59 0.04
CA TYR A 34 -15.17 8.76 -1.13
C TYR A 34 -14.27 7.52 -1.06
N GLU A 35 -14.88 6.33 -1.12
CA GLU A 35 -14.24 5.06 -0.79
C GLU A 35 -13.30 4.54 -1.90
N GLY A 36 -13.44 5.04 -3.12
CA GLY A 36 -12.63 4.59 -4.26
C GLY A 36 -13.15 3.30 -4.88
N LEU A 37 -12.32 2.68 -5.75
CA LEU A 37 -12.66 1.42 -6.44
C LEU A 37 -12.78 0.22 -5.50
N GLN A 38 -12.00 0.24 -4.41
CA GLN A 38 -11.92 -0.85 -3.45
C GLN A 38 -12.18 -0.31 -2.05
N PRO A 39 -13.45 -0.27 -1.60
CA PRO A 39 -13.79 0.15 -0.24
C PRO A 39 -13.02 -0.63 0.81
N GLY A 40 -12.34 0.09 1.71
CA GLY A 40 -11.44 -0.50 2.71
C GLY A 40 -9.98 -0.68 2.24
N GLY A 41 -9.69 -0.50 0.95
CA GLY A 41 -8.34 -0.56 0.39
C GLY A 41 -7.73 -1.96 0.40
N GLN A 42 -6.40 -2.04 0.37
CA GLN A 42 -5.66 -3.30 0.19
C GLN A 42 -5.93 -4.36 1.27
N LEU A 43 -6.23 -3.96 2.50
CA LEU A 43 -6.50 -4.91 3.58
C LEU A 43 -7.72 -5.80 3.30
N THR A 44 -8.65 -5.38 2.46
CA THR A 44 -9.82 -6.21 2.10
C THR A 44 -9.47 -7.43 1.25
N THR A 45 -8.28 -7.47 0.66
CA THR A 45 -7.75 -8.63 -0.08
C THR A 45 -6.82 -9.50 0.77
N THR A 46 -6.49 -9.06 2.00
CA THR A 46 -5.69 -9.83 2.94
C THR A 46 -6.60 -10.74 3.76
N SER A 47 -6.22 -12.02 3.90
CA SER A 47 -7.02 -13.00 4.64
C SER A 47 -7.03 -12.67 6.13
N GLU A 48 -5.91 -12.77 6.81
CA GLU A 48 -5.78 -12.54 8.24
C GLU A 48 -4.75 -11.44 8.52
N VAL A 49 -5.08 -10.51 9.42
CA VAL A 49 -4.23 -9.41 9.89
C VAL A 49 -3.90 -9.66 11.35
N GLU A 50 -2.66 -10.05 11.65
CA GLU A 50 -2.20 -10.35 13.01
C GLU A 50 -1.43 -9.20 13.66
N ASN A 51 -1.06 -8.19 12.87
CA ASN A 51 -0.17 -7.11 13.29
C ASN A 51 -0.88 -5.76 13.50
N PHE A 52 -2.21 -5.72 13.54
CA PHE A 52 -2.95 -4.53 13.90
C PHE A 52 -3.29 -4.57 15.41
N PRO A 53 -2.81 -3.60 16.22
CA PRO A 53 -3.04 -3.60 17.67
C PRO A 53 -4.52 -3.57 18.04
N GLY A 54 -4.91 -4.35 19.03
CA GLY A 54 -6.29 -4.48 19.51
C GLY A 54 -6.94 -5.80 19.13
N TYR A 55 -6.31 -6.60 18.27
CA TYR A 55 -6.80 -7.93 17.85
C TYR A 55 -5.82 -9.03 18.25
N PRO A 56 -5.87 -9.51 19.50
CA PRO A 56 -4.87 -10.47 20.02
C PRO A 56 -4.91 -11.84 19.34
N ASN A 57 -6.00 -12.16 18.65
CA ASN A 57 -6.18 -13.42 17.92
C ASN A 57 -6.21 -13.21 16.39
N GLY A 58 -5.69 -12.07 15.89
CA GLY A 58 -5.85 -11.69 14.49
C GLY A 58 -7.28 -11.25 14.15
N VAL A 59 -7.46 -10.76 12.95
CA VAL A 59 -8.76 -10.37 12.39
C VAL A 59 -8.72 -10.48 10.87
N MET A 60 -9.82 -10.89 10.26
CA MET A 60 -9.93 -10.84 8.78
C MET A 60 -9.80 -9.41 8.29
N GLY A 61 -8.98 -9.17 7.26
CA GLY A 61 -8.73 -7.81 6.76
C GLY A 61 -10.01 -7.08 6.35
N ALA A 62 -10.93 -7.76 5.67
CA ALA A 62 -12.24 -7.19 5.31
C ALA A 62 -13.09 -6.82 6.55
N GLN A 63 -13.04 -7.63 7.61
CA GLN A 63 -13.75 -7.35 8.86
C GLN A 63 -13.16 -6.11 9.54
N LEU A 64 -11.83 -6.03 9.67
CA LEU A 64 -11.16 -4.86 10.24
C LEU A 64 -11.58 -3.57 9.53
N MET A 65 -11.60 -3.59 8.21
CA MET A 65 -11.96 -2.41 7.44
C MET A 65 -13.43 -2.03 7.57
N GLU A 66 -14.33 -3.01 7.66
CA GLU A 66 -15.76 -2.76 7.93
C GLU A 66 -15.99 -2.19 9.34
N GLU A 67 -15.26 -2.68 10.35
CA GLU A 67 -15.32 -2.13 11.71
C GLU A 67 -14.84 -0.67 11.79
N LEU A 68 -13.76 -0.33 11.06
CA LEU A 68 -13.28 1.05 10.95
C LEU A 68 -14.30 1.94 10.23
N ARG A 69 -14.92 1.44 9.15
CA ARG A 69 -16.00 2.14 8.44
C ARG A 69 -17.19 2.42 9.35
N GLN A 70 -17.68 1.41 10.06
CA GLN A 70 -18.80 1.55 10.99
C GLN A 70 -18.47 2.54 12.10
N GLN A 71 -17.23 2.54 12.59
CA GLN A 71 -16.80 3.52 13.59
C GLN A 71 -16.84 4.96 13.03
N ALA A 72 -16.38 5.18 11.80
CA ALA A 72 -16.42 6.48 11.14
C ALA A 72 -17.86 6.97 10.95
N VAL A 73 -18.74 6.12 10.42
CA VAL A 73 -20.17 6.41 10.22
C VAL A 73 -20.89 6.69 11.55
N ARG A 74 -20.58 5.92 12.60
CA ARG A 74 -21.16 6.16 13.94
C ARG A 74 -20.85 7.55 14.47
N PHE A 75 -19.72 8.15 14.12
CA PHE A 75 -19.36 9.51 14.52
C PHE A 75 -19.87 10.59 13.54
N GLY A 76 -20.53 10.19 12.45
CA GLY A 76 -21.17 11.12 11.53
C GLY A 76 -20.36 11.38 10.24
N ALA A 77 -19.38 10.56 9.91
CA ALA A 77 -18.76 10.59 8.59
C ALA A 77 -19.75 10.09 7.53
N ASP A 78 -19.83 10.79 6.41
CA ASP A 78 -20.59 10.37 5.24
C ASP A 78 -19.64 9.59 4.29
N CYS A 79 -19.62 8.26 4.44
CA CYS A 79 -18.81 7.37 3.64
C CYS A 79 -19.60 6.93 2.40
N ARG A 80 -19.12 7.34 1.23
CA ARG A 80 -19.81 7.17 -0.06
C ARG A 80 -19.04 6.26 -1.00
N PRO A 81 -19.71 5.35 -1.70
CA PRO A 81 -19.11 4.67 -2.84
C PRO A 81 -18.79 5.70 -3.94
N GLY A 82 -17.81 5.40 -4.77
CA GLY A 82 -17.44 6.27 -5.89
C GLY A 82 -15.98 6.71 -5.84
N ILE A 83 -15.56 7.34 -6.93
CA ILE A 83 -14.16 7.69 -7.18
C ILE A 83 -14.07 9.18 -7.49
N ILE A 84 -13.17 9.88 -6.82
CA ILE A 84 -12.76 11.22 -7.26
C ILE A 84 -11.85 11.05 -8.47
N GLY A 85 -12.29 11.55 -9.63
CA GLY A 85 -11.57 11.45 -10.90
C GLY A 85 -10.73 12.68 -11.22
N GLU A 86 -11.12 13.85 -10.70
CA GLU A 86 -10.44 15.12 -10.96
C GLU A 86 -10.43 16.01 -9.73
N VAL A 87 -9.37 16.80 -9.56
CA VAL A 87 -9.23 17.78 -8.48
C VAL A 87 -8.72 19.11 -9.03
N ASP A 88 -9.19 20.21 -8.43
CA ASP A 88 -8.65 21.55 -8.62
C ASP A 88 -8.33 22.16 -7.25
N PHE A 89 -7.03 22.23 -6.96
CA PHE A 89 -6.49 22.79 -5.73
C PHE A 89 -5.94 24.22 -5.90
N SER A 90 -6.21 24.86 -7.04
CA SER A 90 -5.72 26.21 -7.35
C SER A 90 -6.30 27.30 -6.48
N LYS A 91 -7.51 27.10 -5.96
CA LYS A 91 -8.22 28.04 -5.09
C LYS A 91 -9.14 27.34 -4.11
N ARG A 92 -9.42 27.98 -2.96
CA ARG A 92 -10.43 27.51 -1.99
C ARG A 92 -11.78 28.19 -2.21
N PRO A 93 -12.93 27.47 -1.98
CA PRO A 93 -12.98 26.04 -1.66
C PRO A 93 -12.40 25.19 -2.81
N PHE A 94 -11.73 24.09 -2.45
CA PHE A 94 -11.17 23.15 -3.42
C PHE A 94 -12.28 22.42 -4.15
N ARG A 95 -12.12 22.21 -5.46
CA ARG A 95 -13.12 21.52 -6.26
C ARG A 95 -12.66 20.13 -6.61
N CYS A 96 -13.47 19.12 -6.27
CA CYS A 96 -13.23 17.73 -6.59
C CYS A 96 -14.43 17.19 -7.37
N THR A 97 -14.19 16.43 -8.43
CA THR A 97 -15.23 15.87 -9.28
C THR A 97 -15.14 14.36 -9.27
N THR A 98 -16.27 13.69 -9.04
CA THR A 98 -16.36 12.22 -9.14
C THR A 98 -16.32 11.78 -10.60
N LEU A 99 -16.05 10.48 -10.86
CA LEU A 99 -16.17 9.92 -12.21
C LEU A 99 -17.61 9.98 -12.75
N ASP A 100 -18.61 10.03 -11.87
CA ASP A 100 -20.05 10.16 -12.22
C ASP A 100 -20.44 11.61 -12.51
N GLY A 101 -19.54 12.58 -12.28
CA GLY A 101 -19.71 13.99 -12.60
C GLY A 101 -20.24 14.84 -11.43
N ASP A 102 -20.39 14.29 -10.23
CA ASP A 102 -20.76 15.08 -9.04
C ASP A 102 -19.60 15.98 -8.63
N VAL A 103 -19.93 17.20 -8.22
CA VAL A 103 -18.95 18.22 -7.84
C VAL A 103 -19.05 18.52 -6.36
N ILE A 104 -17.92 18.39 -5.66
CA ILE A 104 -17.76 18.69 -4.24
C ILE A 104 -16.82 19.88 -4.08
N GLU A 105 -17.26 20.90 -3.36
CA GLU A 105 -16.43 22.01 -2.90
C GLU A 105 -16.04 21.79 -1.43
N ALA A 106 -14.75 21.65 -1.16
CA ALA A 106 -14.22 21.37 0.16
C ALA A 106 -13.33 22.48 0.69
N SER A 107 -13.49 22.84 1.98
CA SER A 107 -12.57 23.78 2.66
C SER A 107 -11.20 23.18 2.89
N THR A 108 -11.16 21.86 3.19
CA THR A 108 -9.93 21.06 3.33
C THR A 108 -10.09 19.71 2.63
N VAL A 109 -8.97 19.14 2.19
CA VAL A 109 -8.92 17.81 1.56
C VAL A 109 -7.84 16.95 2.23
N ILE A 110 -8.19 15.70 2.54
CA ILE A 110 -7.24 14.68 3.00
C ILE A 110 -7.13 13.60 1.93
N VAL A 111 -5.95 13.49 1.32
CA VAL A 111 -5.63 12.47 0.33
C VAL A 111 -5.16 11.20 1.04
N ALA A 112 -5.91 10.11 0.92
CA ALA A 112 -5.67 8.82 1.55
C ALA A 112 -5.80 7.65 0.54
N THR A 113 -5.40 7.90 -0.71
CA THR A 113 -5.59 6.99 -1.85
C THR A 113 -4.65 5.78 -1.85
N GLY A 114 -3.67 5.74 -0.94
CA GLY A 114 -2.75 4.63 -0.77
C GLY A 114 -1.77 4.44 -1.94
N ALA A 115 -1.18 3.25 -2.00
CA ALA A 115 -0.29 2.80 -3.07
C ALA A 115 -0.66 1.37 -3.47
N SER A 116 -0.44 1.01 -4.72
CA SER A 116 -0.72 -0.33 -5.24
C SER A 116 0.59 -1.11 -5.41
N ALA A 117 0.63 -2.35 -4.96
CA ALA A 117 1.76 -3.25 -5.19
C ALA A 117 1.96 -3.46 -6.70
N LYS A 118 3.21 -3.55 -7.12
CA LYS A 118 3.54 -3.95 -8.49
C LYS A 118 3.59 -5.47 -8.58
N TYR A 119 3.05 -5.99 -9.66
CA TYR A 119 3.04 -7.40 -10.00
C TYR A 119 3.92 -7.65 -11.23
N LEU A 120 4.36 -8.88 -11.45
CA LEU A 120 5.09 -9.27 -12.66
C LEU A 120 4.17 -9.33 -13.87
N GLY A 121 2.85 -9.47 -13.64
CA GLY A 121 1.85 -9.65 -14.69
C GLY A 121 1.68 -11.11 -15.10
N LEU A 122 2.06 -12.04 -14.24
CA LEU A 122 1.84 -13.47 -14.48
C LEU A 122 0.36 -13.82 -14.28
N PRO A 123 -0.23 -14.68 -15.11
CA PRO A 123 -1.65 -15.07 -14.99
C PRO A 123 -2.01 -15.65 -13.62
N ASP A 124 -1.05 -16.37 -13.02
CA ASP A 124 -1.26 -17.10 -11.78
C ASP A 124 -1.12 -16.26 -10.50
N GLU A 125 -0.57 -15.04 -10.59
CA GLU A 125 -0.37 -14.17 -9.42
C GLU A 125 -1.68 -13.87 -8.70
N GLN A 126 -2.73 -13.57 -9.47
CA GLN A 126 -4.05 -13.29 -8.91
C GLN A 126 -4.71 -14.56 -8.33
N ARG A 127 -4.51 -15.69 -8.96
CA ARG A 127 -5.05 -16.99 -8.49
C ARG A 127 -4.52 -17.34 -7.11
N PHE A 128 -3.23 -17.11 -6.87
CA PHE A 128 -2.58 -17.45 -5.61
C PHE A 128 -2.47 -16.26 -4.64
N SER A 129 -3.14 -15.15 -4.92
CA SER A 129 -3.17 -14.00 -3.99
C SER A 129 -3.80 -14.41 -2.66
N GLY A 130 -3.05 -14.26 -1.55
CA GLY A 130 -3.44 -14.73 -0.22
C GLY A 130 -3.37 -16.26 -0.02
N MET A 131 -3.00 -17.02 -1.07
CA MET A 131 -2.83 -18.47 -1.05
C MET A 131 -1.39 -18.89 -1.41
N GLY A 132 -0.42 -18.01 -1.15
CA GLY A 132 1.00 -18.22 -1.42
C GLY A 132 1.68 -17.01 -2.05
N VAL A 133 0.96 -16.12 -2.74
CA VAL A 133 1.51 -14.88 -3.31
C VAL A 133 1.19 -13.70 -2.39
N SER A 134 2.24 -12.94 -2.03
CA SER A 134 2.16 -11.74 -1.20
C SER A 134 3.06 -10.62 -1.75
N ALA A 135 2.74 -9.38 -1.41
CA ALA A 135 3.57 -8.21 -1.67
C ALA A 135 4.08 -7.54 -0.37
N CYS A 136 3.98 -8.24 0.78
CA CYS A 136 4.38 -7.72 2.09
C CYS A 136 4.96 -8.82 2.98
N ALA A 137 6.28 -8.92 3.03
CA ALA A 137 6.95 -9.92 3.87
C ALA A 137 6.70 -9.71 5.37
N THR A 138 6.60 -8.46 5.83
CA THR A 138 6.33 -8.15 7.25
C THR A 138 4.89 -8.43 7.66
N CYS A 139 3.95 -8.49 6.70
CA CYS A 139 2.56 -8.85 6.94
C CYS A 139 2.40 -10.37 7.05
N ASP A 140 2.88 -11.08 6.04
CA ASP A 140 2.54 -12.49 5.82
C ASP A 140 3.68 -13.46 6.14
N GLY A 141 4.90 -12.96 6.36
CA GLY A 141 6.10 -13.79 6.53
C GLY A 141 5.99 -14.78 7.70
N PHE A 142 5.22 -14.45 8.74
CA PHE A 142 5.03 -15.34 9.90
C PHE A 142 4.34 -16.66 9.52
N PHE A 143 3.41 -16.66 8.55
CA PHE A 143 2.71 -17.86 8.06
C PHE A 143 3.64 -18.86 7.36
N TYR A 144 4.81 -18.38 6.93
CA TYR A 144 5.82 -19.21 6.22
C TYR A 144 6.96 -19.69 7.12
N ARG A 145 6.74 -19.74 8.42
CA ARG A 145 7.72 -20.23 9.38
C ARG A 145 8.09 -21.70 9.08
N ASN A 146 9.42 -21.97 8.98
CA ASN A 146 9.98 -23.26 8.58
C ASN A 146 9.59 -23.76 7.17
N ARG A 147 9.07 -22.88 6.31
CA ARG A 147 8.70 -23.13 4.92
C ARG A 147 9.80 -22.68 3.97
N VAL A 148 9.64 -23.00 2.69
CA VAL A 148 10.51 -22.53 1.61
C VAL A 148 9.79 -21.40 0.88
N VAL A 149 10.46 -20.26 0.72
CA VAL A 149 9.84 -19.09 0.07
C VAL A 149 10.75 -18.50 -1.00
N ALA A 150 10.15 -17.77 -1.93
CA ALA A 150 10.87 -16.96 -2.91
C ALA A 150 10.53 -15.48 -2.73
N VAL A 151 11.53 -14.61 -2.95
CA VAL A 151 11.39 -13.16 -3.01
C VAL A 151 11.85 -12.70 -4.38
N VAL A 152 11.05 -11.90 -5.07
CA VAL A 152 11.40 -11.33 -6.38
C VAL A 152 11.81 -9.88 -6.24
N GLY A 153 13.00 -9.56 -6.66
CA GLY A 153 13.53 -8.20 -6.65
C GLY A 153 15.03 -8.14 -6.44
N GLY A 154 15.64 -7.00 -6.62
CA GLY A 154 17.09 -6.83 -6.47
C GLY A 154 17.50 -5.48 -5.87
N GLY A 155 16.55 -4.71 -5.32
CA GLY A 155 16.79 -3.47 -4.59
C GLY A 155 16.89 -3.68 -3.08
N ASP A 156 17.02 -2.57 -2.33
CA ASP A 156 17.09 -2.63 -0.86
C ASP A 156 15.88 -3.34 -0.25
N THR A 157 14.66 -3.00 -0.65
CA THR A 157 13.42 -3.65 -0.18
C THR A 157 13.47 -5.17 -0.35
N ALA A 158 13.87 -5.65 -1.54
CA ALA A 158 13.93 -7.09 -1.78
C ALA A 158 14.98 -7.79 -0.91
N CYS A 159 16.11 -7.14 -0.67
CA CYS A 159 17.14 -7.67 0.22
C CYS A 159 16.72 -7.64 1.70
N GLU A 160 16.01 -6.57 2.13
CA GLU A 160 15.45 -6.44 3.47
C GLU A 160 14.40 -7.52 3.73
N GLU A 161 13.47 -7.72 2.78
CA GLU A 161 12.43 -8.74 2.87
C GLU A 161 13.02 -10.16 2.86
N ALA A 162 13.97 -10.45 1.96
CA ALA A 162 14.64 -11.74 1.93
C ALA A 162 15.40 -12.01 3.24
N TYR A 163 16.08 -11.00 3.78
CA TYR A 163 16.77 -11.12 5.05
C TYR A 163 15.79 -11.33 6.22
N TYR A 164 14.69 -10.58 6.25
CA TYR A 164 13.62 -10.76 7.26
C TYR A 164 13.03 -12.18 7.17
N LEU A 165 12.61 -12.62 6.00
CA LEU A 165 12.05 -13.96 5.78
C LEU A 165 13.04 -15.06 6.13
N SER A 166 14.34 -14.84 5.95
CA SER A 166 15.38 -15.82 6.33
C SER A 166 15.46 -16.07 7.85
N THR A 167 14.88 -15.19 8.66
CA THR A 167 14.79 -15.40 10.12
C THR A 167 13.63 -16.31 10.50
N LEU A 168 12.67 -16.51 9.61
CA LEU A 168 11.44 -17.29 9.82
C LEU A 168 11.45 -18.57 8.99
N ALA A 169 11.75 -18.46 7.71
CA ALA A 169 11.66 -19.52 6.73
C ALA A 169 12.84 -20.50 6.83
N LYS A 170 12.63 -21.73 6.39
CA LYS A 170 13.67 -22.74 6.26
C LYS A 170 14.68 -22.37 5.17
N LYS A 171 14.20 -21.83 4.06
CA LYS A 171 15.00 -21.38 2.92
C LYS A 171 14.32 -20.24 2.21
N VAL A 172 15.10 -19.29 1.70
CA VAL A 172 14.66 -18.16 0.87
C VAL A 172 15.41 -18.20 -0.45
N TYR A 173 14.67 -18.23 -1.56
CA TYR A 173 15.21 -17.94 -2.87
C TYR A 173 15.04 -16.44 -3.15
N LEU A 174 16.13 -15.71 -3.47
CA LEU A 174 16.05 -14.32 -3.94
C LEU A 174 16.24 -14.30 -5.45
N ILE A 175 15.15 -14.10 -6.18
CA ILE A 175 15.11 -14.12 -7.65
C ILE A 175 15.45 -12.74 -8.19
N VAL A 176 16.56 -12.62 -8.91
CA VAL A 176 17.13 -11.36 -9.38
C VAL A 176 17.31 -11.39 -10.89
N ARG A 177 16.60 -10.52 -11.61
CA ARG A 177 16.65 -10.44 -13.08
C ARG A 177 18.03 -10.08 -13.63
N LYS A 178 18.85 -9.37 -12.86
CA LYS A 178 20.20 -8.95 -13.24
C LYS A 178 21.27 -9.86 -12.63
N ASP A 179 22.49 -9.69 -13.06
CA ASP A 179 23.69 -10.36 -12.52
C ASP A 179 24.21 -9.71 -11.22
N TYR A 180 23.51 -8.68 -10.71
CA TYR A 180 23.88 -7.97 -9.49
C TYR A 180 22.66 -7.46 -8.71
N LEU A 181 22.85 -7.24 -7.41
CA LEU A 181 21.91 -6.57 -6.52
C LEU A 181 22.14 -5.05 -6.57
N ARG A 182 21.06 -4.28 -6.77
CA ARG A 182 21.09 -2.81 -6.70
C ARG A 182 21.04 -2.25 -5.28
N ALA A 183 20.86 -3.13 -4.30
CA ALA A 183 20.80 -2.77 -2.89
C ALA A 183 22.10 -2.14 -2.39
N SER A 184 22.04 -1.46 -1.24
CA SER A 184 23.20 -0.94 -0.51
C SER A 184 24.24 -2.01 -0.23
N HIS A 185 25.50 -1.61 -0.10
CA HIS A 185 26.58 -2.55 0.18
C HIS A 185 26.32 -3.40 1.44
N VAL A 186 25.75 -2.77 2.47
CA VAL A 186 25.44 -3.45 3.74
C VAL A 186 24.38 -4.54 3.54
N MET A 187 23.30 -4.24 2.82
CA MET A 187 22.23 -5.20 2.56
C MET A 187 22.68 -6.33 1.63
N ARG A 188 23.44 -6.00 0.58
CA ARG A 188 24.06 -7.05 -0.28
C ARG A 188 24.88 -8.02 0.54
N LYS A 189 25.75 -7.50 1.43
CA LYS A 189 26.59 -8.36 2.28
C LYS A 189 25.75 -9.24 3.20
N ARG A 190 24.73 -8.68 3.86
CA ARG A 190 23.83 -9.44 4.76
C ARG A 190 23.12 -10.58 4.05
N VAL A 191 22.63 -10.35 2.84
CA VAL A 191 21.94 -11.38 2.05
C VAL A 191 22.92 -12.46 1.58
N MET A 192 24.09 -12.06 1.08
CA MET A 192 25.10 -13.01 0.55
C MET A 192 25.75 -13.85 1.64
N ASP A 193 25.87 -13.34 2.86
CA ASP A 193 26.46 -14.04 4.01
C ASP A 193 25.44 -14.98 4.72
N LYS A 194 24.15 -14.93 4.34
CA LYS A 194 23.10 -15.69 5.02
C LYS A 194 22.97 -17.09 4.42
N GLU A 195 23.27 -18.14 5.22
CA GLU A 195 23.34 -19.53 4.75
C GLU A 195 22.03 -20.06 4.12
N ASN A 196 20.88 -19.60 4.59
CA ASN A 196 19.58 -20.05 4.09
C ASN A 196 18.96 -19.11 3.04
N ILE A 197 19.73 -18.15 2.50
CA ILE A 197 19.34 -17.36 1.33
C ILE A 197 20.14 -17.85 0.12
N GLU A 198 19.45 -18.27 -0.93
CA GLU A 198 20.04 -18.57 -2.23
C GLU A 198 19.64 -17.47 -3.23
N VAL A 199 20.64 -16.76 -3.78
CA VAL A 199 20.39 -15.70 -4.77
C VAL A 199 20.48 -16.30 -6.16
N LEU A 200 19.36 -16.23 -6.89
CA LEU A 200 19.24 -16.67 -8.28
C LEU A 200 19.38 -15.46 -9.21
N PHE A 201 20.62 -15.18 -9.63
CA PHE A 201 20.90 -14.08 -10.57
C PHE A 201 20.48 -14.44 -12.00
N ASN A 202 20.32 -13.42 -12.85
CA ASN A 202 19.91 -13.55 -14.25
C ASN A 202 18.62 -14.38 -14.44
N THR A 203 17.76 -14.41 -13.42
CA THR A 203 16.62 -15.32 -13.35
C THR A 203 15.32 -14.52 -13.32
N ASN A 204 14.35 -14.94 -14.13
CA ASN A 204 12.99 -14.41 -14.16
C ASN A 204 12.00 -15.52 -13.80
N THR A 205 10.91 -15.14 -13.17
CA THR A 205 9.74 -16.04 -13.00
C THR A 205 8.87 -15.95 -14.23
N THR A 206 8.47 -17.12 -14.77
CA THR A 206 7.63 -17.22 -15.97
C THR A 206 6.22 -17.75 -15.67
N GLY A 207 6.01 -18.31 -14.50
CA GLY A 207 4.72 -18.81 -14.06
C GLY A 207 4.78 -19.33 -12.62
N LEU A 208 3.62 -19.55 -12.04
CA LEU A 208 3.44 -20.14 -10.72
C LEU A 208 2.58 -21.39 -10.86
N PHE A 209 2.80 -22.38 -10.03
CA PHE A 209 2.01 -23.61 -10.06
C PHE A 209 1.60 -24.06 -8.66
N GLY A 210 0.55 -24.87 -8.60
CA GLY A 210 -0.04 -25.42 -7.41
C GLY A 210 -1.50 -25.74 -7.62
N ASN A 211 -2.14 -26.34 -6.63
CA ASN A 211 -3.56 -26.69 -6.65
C ASN A 211 -4.40 -25.56 -6.00
N GLU A 212 -4.74 -25.70 -4.73
CA GLU A 212 -5.44 -24.69 -3.94
C GLU A 212 -4.45 -23.64 -3.43
N PHE A 213 -3.28 -24.08 -3.00
CA PHE A 213 -2.17 -23.22 -2.55
C PHE A 213 -1.03 -23.26 -3.54
N LEU A 214 -0.14 -22.28 -3.45
CA LEU A 214 1.12 -22.22 -4.18
C LEU A 214 2.00 -23.40 -3.79
N GLU A 215 2.53 -24.11 -4.79
CA GLU A 215 3.46 -25.23 -4.60
C GLU A 215 4.82 -24.98 -5.24
N GLY A 216 4.89 -24.05 -6.20
CA GLY A 216 6.15 -23.73 -6.85
C GLY A 216 6.11 -22.64 -7.89
N ALA A 217 7.27 -22.38 -8.50
CA ALA A 217 7.45 -21.38 -9.54
C ALA A 217 8.28 -21.93 -10.72
N HIS A 218 7.85 -21.58 -11.93
CA HIS A 218 8.60 -21.80 -13.17
C HIS A 218 9.58 -20.65 -13.38
N LEU A 219 10.85 -20.96 -13.57
CA LEU A 219 11.93 -19.98 -13.70
C LEU A 219 12.64 -20.14 -15.04
N VAL A 220 13.16 -19.02 -15.54
CA VAL A 220 14.08 -18.99 -16.66
C VAL A 220 15.34 -18.21 -16.29
N GLU A 221 16.48 -18.86 -16.38
CA GLU A 221 17.78 -18.23 -16.21
C GLU A 221 18.38 -17.87 -17.56
N TYR A 222 19.08 -16.72 -17.65
CA TYR A 222 19.68 -16.17 -18.87
C TYR A 222 18.70 -16.05 -20.05
N ALA A 223 17.46 -15.65 -19.79
CA ALA A 223 16.40 -15.55 -20.79
C ALA A 223 16.84 -14.78 -22.04
N GLY A 224 16.52 -15.32 -23.23
CA GLY A 224 16.85 -14.75 -24.54
C GLY A 224 18.31 -14.87 -24.96
N THR A 225 19.10 -15.69 -24.28
CA THR A 225 20.52 -15.96 -24.63
C THR A 225 20.75 -17.42 -24.99
N GLU A 226 21.91 -17.75 -25.53
CA GLU A 226 22.33 -19.15 -25.80
C GLU A 226 22.47 -20.00 -24.53
N LYS A 227 22.50 -19.36 -23.35
CA LYS A 227 22.60 -20.02 -22.04
C LYS A 227 21.25 -20.18 -21.37
N GLU A 228 20.16 -19.90 -22.07
CA GLU A 228 18.82 -19.98 -21.51
C GLU A 228 18.53 -21.36 -20.92
N ARG A 229 18.06 -21.38 -19.67
CA ARG A 229 17.74 -22.60 -18.94
C ARG A 229 16.43 -22.42 -18.19
N HIS A 230 15.50 -23.33 -18.43
CA HIS A 230 14.24 -23.42 -17.68
C HIS A 230 14.37 -24.45 -16.56
N PHE A 231 13.82 -24.10 -15.40
CA PHE A 231 13.77 -25.00 -14.24
C PHE A 231 12.66 -24.56 -13.28
N ASP A 232 12.27 -25.45 -12.42
CA ASP A 232 11.26 -25.22 -11.41
C ASP A 232 11.89 -25.20 -10.02
N ILE A 233 11.25 -24.47 -9.11
CA ILE A 233 11.55 -24.51 -7.68
C ILE A 233 10.27 -24.79 -6.90
N ASP A 234 10.37 -25.63 -5.87
CA ASP A 234 9.28 -25.86 -4.94
C ASP A 234 9.32 -24.79 -3.85
N ILE A 235 8.20 -24.08 -3.68
CA ILE A 235 8.04 -23.00 -2.69
C ILE A 235 6.63 -22.99 -2.14
N ASP A 236 6.49 -22.63 -0.87
CA ASP A 236 5.19 -22.42 -0.21
C ASP A 236 4.72 -20.97 -0.30
N GLY A 237 5.65 -20.02 -0.52
CA GLY A 237 5.35 -18.58 -0.57
C GLY A 237 6.19 -17.84 -1.62
N PHE A 238 5.57 -16.85 -2.28
CA PHE A 238 6.16 -16.04 -3.34
C PHE A 238 5.92 -14.56 -3.03
N PHE A 239 6.97 -13.82 -2.71
CA PHE A 239 6.92 -12.44 -2.26
C PHE A 239 7.40 -11.49 -3.36
N LEU A 240 6.55 -10.52 -3.71
CA LEU A 240 6.81 -9.54 -4.75
C LEU A 240 7.42 -8.27 -4.15
N ALA A 241 8.75 -8.20 -4.09
CA ALA A 241 9.51 -7.05 -3.60
C ALA A 241 10.02 -6.15 -4.75
N ILE A 242 9.15 -5.88 -5.75
CA ILE A 242 9.45 -5.06 -6.93
C ILE A 242 8.91 -3.63 -6.83
N GLY A 243 8.43 -3.26 -5.63
CA GLY A 243 7.99 -1.94 -5.26
C GLY A 243 6.50 -1.70 -5.42
N HIS A 244 6.08 -0.49 -5.07
CA HIS A 244 4.70 -0.01 -5.14
C HIS A 244 4.59 1.17 -6.10
N LYS A 245 3.38 1.47 -6.53
CA LYS A 245 3.02 2.69 -7.26
C LYS A 245 2.02 3.46 -6.39
N PRO A 246 2.35 4.68 -5.94
CA PRO A 246 1.38 5.50 -5.22
C PRO A 246 0.22 5.90 -6.14
N ASN A 247 -0.99 5.98 -5.60
CA ASN A 247 -2.20 6.32 -6.35
C ASN A 247 -2.35 7.84 -6.41
N THR A 248 -1.46 8.49 -7.16
CA THR A 248 -1.30 9.95 -7.24
C THR A 248 -1.59 10.54 -8.61
N ASP A 249 -2.04 9.74 -9.57
CA ASP A 249 -2.17 10.18 -10.97
C ASP A 249 -3.07 11.42 -11.12
N ILE A 250 -4.17 11.55 -10.35
CA ILE A 250 -5.09 12.70 -10.39
C ILE A 250 -4.53 13.96 -9.72
N PHE A 251 -3.44 13.86 -8.96
CA PHE A 251 -2.81 14.97 -8.24
C PHE A 251 -1.59 15.55 -8.97
N LYS A 252 -1.21 14.98 -10.11
CA LYS A 252 -0.08 15.46 -10.93
C LYS A 252 -0.31 16.91 -11.38
N GLY A 253 0.74 17.74 -11.18
CA GLY A 253 0.66 19.19 -11.47
C GLY A 253 -0.09 20.02 -10.42
N GLN A 254 -0.73 19.40 -9.44
CA GLN A 254 -1.41 20.05 -8.33
C GLN A 254 -0.61 19.93 -7.02
N LEU A 255 -0.12 18.72 -6.72
CA LEU A 255 0.69 18.46 -5.55
C LEU A 255 2.14 18.16 -5.93
N THR A 256 3.07 18.49 -5.01
CA THR A 256 4.47 18.11 -5.16
C THR A 256 4.64 16.62 -4.91
N LEU A 257 5.16 15.91 -5.90
CA LEU A 257 5.48 14.49 -5.83
C LEU A 257 7.01 14.30 -5.85
N ASP A 258 7.47 13.25 -5.17
CA ASP A 258 8.87 12.83 -5.25
C ASP A 258 9.17 12.09 -6.57
N GLU A 259 10.43 11.68 -6.77
CA GLU A 259 10.87 10.96 -7.97
C GLU A 259 10.16 9.60 -8.16
N SER A 260 9.63 9.01 -7.09
CA SER A 260 8.88 7.76 -7.10
C SER A 260 7.36 7.96 -7.23
N GLY A 261 6.90 9.22 -7.21
CA GLY A 261 5.50 9.62 -7.37
C GLY A 261 4.73 9.74 -6.06
N TYR A 262 5.37 9.62 -4.89
CA TYR A 262 4.71 9.82 -3.59
C TYR A 262 4.51 11.31 -3.29
N ILE A 263 3.42 11.64 -2.57
CA ILE A 263 3.16 13.02 -2.15
C ILE A 263 4.19 13.44 -1.11
N VAL A 264 4.85 14.58 -1.35
CA VAL A 264 5.82 15.16 -0.41
C VAL A 264 5.08 15.88 0.71
N LEU A 265 5.43 15.54 1.95
CA LEU A 265 4.93 16.19 3.16
C LEU A 265 5.91 17.22 3.68
N PHE A 266 5.39 18.26 4.32
CA PHE A 266 6.18 19.40 4.79
C PHE A 266 6.12 19.55 6.32
N ASN A 267 7.16 20.12 6.90
CA ASN A 267 7.24 20.55 8.31
C ASN A 267 6.97 19.44 9.35
N ASN A 268 7.27 18.17 9.03
CA ASN A 268 6.93 17.00 9.88
C ASN A 268 5.44 16.89 10.24
N THR A 269 4.56 17.43 9.39
CA THR A 269 3.10 17.33 9.47
C THR A 269 2.57 16.49 8.32
N GLN A 270 1.24 16.39 8.20
CA GLN A 270 0.59 15.78 7.04
C GLN A 270 0.25 16.82 5.93
N ALA A 271 0.74 18.06 6.06
CA ALA A 271 0.52 19.12 5.09
C ALA A 271 1.30 18.87 3.79
N THR A 272 0.65 19.16 2.67
CA THR A 272 1.26 19.19 1.34
C THR A 272 1.79 20.59 1.00
N ASN A 273 2.23 20.80 -0.26
CA ASN A 273 2.58 22.13 -0.76
C ASN A 273 1.37 23.06 -0.92
N VAL A 274 0.14 22.55 -0.84
CA VAL A 274 -1.09 23.35 -0.94
C VAL A 274 -1.72 23.50 0.43
N PRO A 275 -1.78 24.72 1.02
CA PRO A 275 -2.38 24.95 2.33
C PRO A 275 -3.85 24.53 2.35
N GLY A 276 -4.23 23.64 3.28
CA GLY A 276 -5.55 23.04 3.39
C GLY A 276 -5.70 21.69 2.69
N VAL A 277 -4.65 21.22 2.00
CA VAL A 277 -4.58 19.84 1.46
C VAL A 277 -3.54 19.05 2.25
N PHE A 278 -3.96 17.89 2.74
CA PHE A 278 -3.17 16.97 3.56
C PHE A 278 -3.08 15.60 2.91
N ALA A 279 -2.05 14.81 3.24
CA ALA A 279 -1.97 13.44 2.74
C ALA A 279 -1.59 12.47 3.87
N ALA A 280 -2.14 11.25 3.80
CA ALA A 280 -1.96 10.22 4.82
C ALA A 280 -1.95 8.81 4.23
N GLY A 281 -1.23 7.91 4.89
CA GLY A 281 -1.04 6.53 4.46
C GLY A 281 -0.03 6.39 3.34
N ASP A 282 -0.09 5.27 2.66
CA ASP A 282 0.92 4.85 1.70
C ASP A 282 1.03 5.75 0.46
N VAL A 283 0.11 6.68 0.24
CA VAL A 283 0.21 7.69 -0.82
C VAL A 283 1.35 8.68 -0.58
N ALA A 284 1.78 8.84 0.68
CA ALA A 284 2.86 9.73 1.11
C ALA A 284 3.96 8.99 1.92
N ASP A 285 3.77 7.71 2.23
CA ASP A 285 4.73 6.87 2.95
C ASP A 285 5.20 5.71 2.08
N SER A 286 6.38 5.87 1.47
CA SER A 286 7.02 4.81 0.67
C SER A 286 7.78 3.79 1.51
N ARG A 287 7.89 3.99 2.83
CA ARG A 287 8.81 3.24 3.69
C ARG A 287 8.12 2.19 4.54
N TYR A 288 7.13 2.59 5.34
CA TYR A 288 6.53 1.69 6.33
C TYR A 288 5.44 0.81 5.75
N GLN A 289 4.50 1.40 5.01
CA GLN A 289 3.42 0.69 4.32
C GLN A 289 2.71 -0.33 5.22
N GLN A 290 2.40 0.10 6.45
CA GLN A 290 1.72 -0.71 7.46
C GLN A 290 0.38 -0.10 7.83
N ALA A 291 -0.63 -0.94 8.06
CA ALA A 291 -2.00 -0.51 8.39
C ALA A 291 -2.04 0.42 9.62
N VAL A 292 -1.29 0.10 10.67
CA VAL A 292 -1.22 0.91 11.90
C VAL A 292 -0.51 2.25 11.66
N ALA A 293 0.54 2.27 10.82
CA ALA A 293 1.23 3.51 10.44
C ALA A 293 0.31 4.40 9.59
N ALA A 294 -0.40 3.81 8.63
CA ALA A 294 -1.40 4.48 7.81
C ALA A 294 -2.53 5.08 8.67
N ALA A 295 -3.10 4.31 9.61
CA ALA A 295 -4.10 4.80 10.56
C ALA A 295 -3.56 5.96 11.41
N GLY A 296 -2.35 5.85 11.95
CA GLY A 296 -1.69 6.92 12.72
C GLY A 296 -1.49 8.20 11.89
N SER A 297 -1.14 8.08 10.61
CA SER A 297 -1.00 9.23 9.71
C SER A 297 -2.37 9.86 9.39
N GLY A 298 -3.43 9.06 9.24
CA GLY A 298 -4.81 9.53 9.08
C GLY A 298 -5.28 10.36 10.27
N CYS A 299 -4.99 9.91 11.49
CA CYS A 299 -5.22 10.69 12.71
C CYS A 299 -4.52 12.05 12.64
N ARG A 300 -3.22 12.09 12.32
CA ARG A 300 -2.45 13.33 12.20
C ARG A 300 -3.01 14.26 11.13
N ALA A 301 -3.38 13.74 9.96
CA ALA A 301 -3.95 14.53 8.87
C ALA A 301 -5.28 15.20 9.28
N ALA A 302 -6.14 14.48 10.01
CA ALA A 302 -7.39 15.06 10.50
C ALA A 302 -7.15 16.16 11.56
N LEU A 303 -6.18 15.98 12.46
CA LEU A 303 -5.81 17.01 13.44
C LEU A 303 -5.18 18.24 12.79
N ASP A 304 -4.34 18.04 11.76
CA ASP A 304 -3.76 19.15 10.98
C ASP A 304 -4.87 19.91 10.20
N ALA A 305 -5.85 19.18 9.64
CA ALA A 305 -7.01 19.78 8.95
C ALA A 305 -7.91 20.55 9.92
N ASP A 306 -8.18 20.02 11.11
CA ASP A 306 -8.96 20.70 12.17
C ASP A 306 -8.29 22.00 12.58
N LYS A 307 -6.98 21.96 12.88
CA LYS A 307 -6.21 23.16 13.20
C LYS A 307 -6.26 24.20 12.08
N PHE A 308 -6.10 23.74 10.82
CA PHE A 308 -6.16 24.62 9.66
C PHE A 308 -7.53 25.31 9.52
N LEU A 309 -8.63 24.56 9.74
CA LEU A 309 -9.99 25.14 9.71
C LEU A 309 -10.18 26.17 10.81
N MET A 310 -9.76 25.89 12.06
CA MET A 310 -9.82 26.86 13.17
C MET A 310 -9.06 28.16 12.90
N GLU A 311 -7.94 28.09 12.17
CA GLU A 311 -7.12 29.27 11.86
C GLU A 311 -7.63 30.06 10.64
N ASN A 312 -8.51 29.50 9.81
CA ASN A 312 -8.94 30.09 8.52
C ASN A 312 -10.47 30.23 8.34
N GLU A 313 -11.27 29.83 9.32
CA GLU A 313 -12.69 30.20 9.47
C GLU A 313 -12.82 31.45 10.33
#